data_6f411d05a7d052c38aaf877a8e9bffc3
#
_entry.id   6f411d05a7d052c38aaf877a8e9bffc3
#
_cell.length_a   1.000
_cell.length_b   1.000
_cell.length_c   1.000
_cell.angle_alpha   90.00
_cell.angle_beta   90.00
_cell.angle_gamma   90.00
#
_symmetry.space_group_name_H-M   'P 1'
#
loop_
_entity.id
_entity.type
_entity.pdbx_description
1 polymer ?
#
loop_
_entity_poly.entity_id
_entity_poly.type
_entity_poly.pdbx_seq_one_letter_code
_entity_poly.pdbx_strand_id
1 'polypeptide(L)'
;MYSVHIAPGGSRKTLPYLENAIKKASREGLVDAALCAGKADLLIVPRGAAADREARCRLTIGAEGGDSGDIRCGLGEGDDLTLSSIRADGAMLSLRRDLRTLGGALLEPQEIPVTLETAREPEPEAVLAAAGAMLLLGADPSAGLRL
;
A
#
# COMPACT_ATOMS: atom_id res chain seq x y z
N MET A 1 16.80 -5.15 -3.99
CA MET A 1 15.44 -5.69 -3.82
C MET A 1 14.93 -5.38 -2.42
N TYR A 2 13.74 -4.79 -2.34
CA TYR A 2 13.11 -4.50 -1.05
C TYR A 2 12.39 -5.73 -0.51
N SER A 3 12.46 -5.93 0.79
CA SER A 3 11.74 -7.00 1.46
C SER A 3 10.43 -6.46 2.06
N VAL A 4 9.34 -7.17 1.84
CA VAL A 4 7.99 -6.78 2.27
C VAL A 4 7.41 -7.86 3.17
N HIS A 5 6.89 -7.47 4.31
CA HIS A 5 6.12 -8.35 5.18
C HIS A 5 4.74 -7.77 5.42
N ILE A 6 3.74 -8.62 5.41
CA ILE A 6 2.35 -8.26 5.72
C ILE A 6 2.03 -8.87 7.08
N ALA A 7 1.74 -8.03 8.08
CA ALA A 7 1.40 -8.51 9.41
C ALA A 7 0.12 -9.34 9.37
N PRO A 8 0.05 -10.47 10.09
CA PRO A 8 -1.14 -11.33 10.09
C PRO A 8 -2.31 -10.62 10.80
N GLY A 9 -3.50 -10.77 10.27
CA GLY A 9 -4.72 -10.17 10.78
C GLY A 9 -5.54 -9.53 9.67
N GLY A 10 -6.61 -8.85 10.04
CA GLY A 10 -7.49 -8.21 9.10
C GLY A 10 -8.47 -9.18 8.42
N SER A 11 -9.04 -8.74 7.32
CA SER A 11 -9.98 -9.54 6.53
C SER A 11 -9.27 -10.72 5.85
N ARG A 12 -9.97 -11.85 5.72
CA ARG A 12 -9.46 -13.04 5.01
C ARG A 12 -9.06 -12.77 3.56
N LYS A 13 -9.63 -11.75 2.94
CA LYS A 13 -9.37 -11.39 1.55
C LYS A 13 -8.16 -10.46 1.38
N THR A 14 -7.81 -9.73 2.43
CA THR A 14 -6.77 -8.70 2.36
C THR A 14 -5.38 -9.29 2.14
N LEU A 15 -4.99 -10.30 2.91
CA LEU A 15 -3.66 -10.89 2.81
C LEU A 15 -3.37 -11.49 1.42
N PRO A 16 -4.24 -12.37 0.88
CA PRO A 16 -4.01 -12.90 -0.46
C PRO A 16 -3.98 -11.82 -1.55
N TYR A 17 -4.82 -10.81 -1.42
CA TYR A 17 -4.85 -9.70 -2.37
C TYR A 17 -3.53 -8.93 -2.38
N LEU A 18 -3.01 -8.57 -1.20
CA LEU A 18 -1.74 -7.85 -1.07
C LEU A 18 -0.56 -8.68 -1.56
N GLU A 19 -0.50 -9.96 -1.19
CA GLU A 19 0.56 -10.86 -1.67
C GLU A 19 0.58 -10.95 -3.18
N ASN A 20 -0.59 -11.15 -3.79
CA ASN A 20 -0.72 -11.25 -5.24
C ASN A 20 -0.35 -9.95 -5.94
N ALA A 21 -0.76 -8.81 -5.39
CA ALA A 21 -0.43 -7.50 -5.96
C ALA A 21 1.08 -7.24 -5.97
N ILE A 22 1.77 -7.56 -4.89
CA ILE A 22 3.22 -7.38 -4.78
C ILE A 22 3.96 -8.34 -5.73
N LYS A 23 3.57 -9.61 -5.77
CA LYS A 23 4.15 -10.60 -6.67
C LYS A 23 3.96 -10.21 -8.13
N LYS A 24 2.77 -9.77 -8.50
CA LYS A 24 2.45 -9.32 -9.86
C LYS A 24 3.29 -8.10 -10.25
N ALA A 25 3.34 -7.09 -9.40
CA ALA A 25 4.11 -5.89 -9.67
C ALA A 25 5.61 -6.17 -9.82
N SER A 26 6.13 -7.09 -9.02
CA SER A 26 7.54 -7.51 -9.13
C SER A 26 7.80 -8.27 -10.43
N ARG A 27 6.90 -9.18 -10.83
CA ARG A 27 7.03 -9.91 -12.11
C ARG A 27 6.96 -8.98 -13.32
N GLU A 28 6.15 -7.94 -13.25
CA GLU A 28 5.98 -6.97 -14.33
C GLU A 28 7.07 -5.87 -14.33
N GLY A 29 7.98 -5.91 -13.38
CA GLY A 29 9.06 -4.94 -13.27
C GLY A 29 8.64 -3.56 -12.80
N LEU A 30 7.44 -3.43 -12.24
CA LEU A 30 6.95 -2.16 -11.70
C LEU A 30 7.62 -1.79 -10.38
N VAL A 31 7.97 -2.79 -9.59
CA VAL A 31 8.71 -2.65 -8.34
C VAL A 31 9.75 -3.76 -8.24
N ASP A 32 10.79 -3.54 -7.47
CA ASP A 32 11.80 -4.56 -7.15
C ASP A 32 11.64 -4.99 -5.69
N ALA A 33 10.75 -5.93 -5.45
CA ALA A 33 10.37 -6.34 -4.11
C ALA A 33 10.04 -7.83 -4.04
N ALA A 34 10.21 -8.41 -2.85
CA ALA A 34 9.82 -9.78 -2.56
C ALA A 34 9.22 -9.88 -1.16
N LEU A 35 8.25 -10.77 -1.00
CA LEU A 35 7.71 -11.11 0.31
C LEU A 35 8.78 -11.84 1.13
N CYS A 36 8.82 -11.56 2.41
CA CYS A 36 9.80 -12.17 3.32
C CYS A 36 9.14 -12.58 4.64
N ALA A 37 9.77 -13.51 5.34
CA ALA A 37 9.37 -13.94 6.68
C ALA A 37 10.20 -13.30 7.79
N GLY A 38 11.29 -12.62 7.43
CA GLY A 38 12.25 -12.03 8.36
C GLY A 38 12.10 -10.52 8.51
N LYS A 39 13.22 -9.85 8.71
CA LYS A 39 13.30 -8.39 8.81
C LYS A 39 12.87 -7.76 7.49
N ALA A 40 11.98 -6.80 7.55
CA ALA A 40 11.40 -6.18 6.37
C ALA A 40 11.84 -4.73 6.17
N ASP A 41 11.96 -4.32 4.90
CA ASP A 41 12.08 -2.91 4.54
C ASP A 41 10.71 -2.21 4.68
N LEU A 42 9.65 -2.87 4.25
CA LEU A 42 8.27 -2.40 4.37
C LEU A 42 7.43 -3.40 5.16
N LEU A 43 6.78 -2.93 6.20
CA LEU A 43 5.77 -3.68 6.94
C LEU A 43 4.39 -3.10 6.63
N ILE A 44 3.50 -3.94 6.12
CA ILE A 44 2.10 -3.57 5.90
C ILE A 44 1.29 -4.12 7.07
N VAL A 45 0.56 -3.24 7.76
CA VAL A 45 -0.26 -3.58 8.92
C VAL A 45 -1.74 -3.40 8.57
N PRO A 46 -2.47 -4.47 8.22
CA PRO A 46 -3.89 -4.39 7.93
C PRO A 46 -4.70 -3.94 9.16
N ARG A 47 -5.93 -3.48 8.93
CA ARG A 47 -6.84 -3.09 10.01
C ARG A 47 -7.02 -4.24 11.00
N GLY A 48 -6.88 -3.96 12.28
CA GLY A 48 -7.00 -4.95 13.35
C GLY A 48 -5.77 -5.83 13.56
N ALA A 49 -4.75 -5.71 12.72
CA ALA A 49 -3.47 -6.38 12.94
C ALA A 49 -2.56 -5.54 13.83
N ALA A 50 -1.59 -6.17 14.47
CA ALA A 50 -0.55 -5.50 15.22
C ALA A 50 0.77 -5.60 14.47
N ALA A 51 1.62 -4.57 14.59
CA ALA A 51 2.97 -4.63 14.06
C ALA A 51 3.74 -5.72 14.80
N ASP A 52 4.10 -6.77 14.09
CA ASP A 52 4.74 -7.96 14.65
C ASP A 52 6.26 -7.96 14.52
N ARG A 53 6.82 -6.94 13.88
CA ARG A 53 8.26 -6.79 13.69
C ARG A 53 8.65 -5.36 13.37
N GLU A 54 9.92 -5.04 13.46
CA GLU A 54 10.47 -3.77 13.03
C GLU A 54 10.68 -3.73 11.52
N ALA A 55 10.54 -2.54 10.93
CA ALA A 55 10.78 -2.29 9.53
C ALA A 55 11.27 -0.86 9.33
N ARG A 56 11.91 -0.59 8.19
CA ARG A 56 12.32 0.78 7.84
C ARG A 56 11.12 1.69 7.63
N CYS A 57 10.03 1.13 7.13
CA CYS A 57 8.80 1.87 6.88
C CYS A 57 7.60 0.99 7.26
N ARG A 58 6.60 1.59 7.90
CA ARG A 58 5.32 0.94 8.20
C ARG A 58 4.19 1.64 7.49
N LEU A 59 3.36 0.83 6.82
CA LEU A 59 2.12 1.26 6.20
C LEU A 59 0.96 0.66 7.00
N THR A 60 0.22 1.50 7.71
CA THR A 60 -0.88 1.07 8.57
C THR A 60 -2.22 1.44 7.96
N ILE A 61 -3.20 0.53 8.08
CA ILE A 61 -4.53 0.70 7.51
C ILE A 61 -5.54 0.88 8.65
N GLY A 62 -6.26 2.00 8.61
CA GLY A 62 -7.36 2.27 9.52
C GLY A 62 -6.95 2.36 10.98
N ALA A 63 -5.70 2.67 11.27
CA ALA A 63 -5.19 2.77 12.62
C ALA A 63 -5.60 4.08 13.27
N GLU A 64 -6.39 4.01 14.33
CA GLU A 64 -6.56 5.13 15.24
C GLU A 64 -5.31 5.20 16.14
N GLY A 65 -4.61 6.32 16.11
CA GLY A 65 -3.50 6.56 17.01
C GLY A 65 -2.20 5.83 16.70
N GLY A 66 -1.92 5.56 15.42
CA GLY A 66 -0.62 5.03 15.01
C GLY A 66 0.54 5.94 15.41
N ASP A 67 1.73 5.36 15.55
CA ASP A 67 2.94 6.11 15.90
C ASP A 67 3.26 7.19 14.88
N SER A 68 3.86 8.28 15.34
CA SER A 68 4.37 9.33 14.47
C SER A 68 5.49 8.77 13.60
N GLY A 69 5.29 8.68 12.30
CA GLY A 69 6.24 8.10 11.36
C GLY A 69 5.67 6.96 10.53
N ASP A 70 4.53 6.41 10.92
CA ASP A 70 3.80 5.46 10.09
C ASP A 70 3.11 6.19 8.95
N ILE A 71 3.10 5.54 7.78
CA ILE A 71 2.26 6.00 6.66
C ILE A 71 0.86 5.46 6.91
N ARG A 72 -0.10 6.35 7.00
CA ARG A 72 -1.49 5.99 7.31
C ARG A 72 -2.34 5.94 6.06
N CYS A 73 -3.00 4.81 5.89
CA CYS A 73 -3.99 4.61 4.83
C CYS A 73 -5.38 4.44 5.43
N GLY A 74 -6.36 5.11 4.87
CA GLY A 74 -7.73 4.99 5.33
C GLY A 74 -8.66 5.96 4.63
N LEU A 75 -9.89 6.03 5.09
CA LEU A 75 -10.92 6.92 4.55
C LEU A 75 -11.13 8.16 5.42
N GLY A 76 -10.31 8.37 6.44
CA GLY A 76 -10.39 9.49 7.35
C GLY A 76 -9.61 10.71 6.90
N GLU A 77 -9.91 11.87 7.48
CA GLU A 77 -9.25 13.13 7.16
C GLU A 77 -7.78 13.19 7.59
N GLY A 78 -7.40 12.41 8.59
CA GLY A 78 -6.03 12.36 9.10
C GLY A 78 -5.11 11.40 8.37
N ASP A 79 -5.61 10.67 7.37
CA ASP A 79 -4.83 9.69 6.63
C ASP A 79 -3.96 10.34 5.55
N ASP A 80 -2.76 9.81 5.36
CA ASP A 80 -1.82 10.29 4.35
C ASP A 80 -2.24 9.87 2.94
N LEU A 81 -2.82 8.67 2.83
CA LEU A 81 -3.34 8.10 1.61
C LEU A 81 -4.78 7.70 1.79
N THR A 82 -5.62 8.06 0.84
CA THR A 82 -7.04 7.69 0.82
C THR A 82 -7.50 7.41 -0.61
N LEU A 83 -8.69 6.84 -0.75
CA LEU A 83 -9.34 6.71 -2.05
C LEU A 83 -10.38 7.83 -2.19
N SER A 84 -10.31 8.61 -3.25
CA SER A 84 -11.34 9.60 -3.58
C SER A 84 -12.49 8.98 -4.37
N SER A 85 -12.22 7.85 -5.06
CA SER A 85 -13.26 7.05 -5.72
C SER A 85 -12.79 5.60 -5.87
N ILE A 86 -13.74 4.68 -5.95
CA ILE A 86 -13.48 3.28 -6.26
C ILE A 86 -14.63 2.73 -7.11
N ARG A 87 -14.26 1.96 -8.15
CA ARG A 87 -15.16 1.25 -9.05
C ARG A 87 -14.60 -0.15 -9.30
N ALA A 88 -15.38 -1.00 -9.98
CA ALA A 88 -14.94 -2.36 -10.28
C ALA A 88 -13.65 -2.43 -11.11
N ASP A 89 -13.42 -1.47 -12.00
CA ASP A 89 -12.29 -1.45 -12.93
C ASP A 89 -11.20 -0.44 -12.58
N GLY A 90 -11.41 0.41 -11.57
CA GLY A 90 -10.45 1.43 -11.22
C GLY A 90 -10.75 2.16 -9.94
N ALA A 91 -9.76 2.89 -9.47
CA ALA A 91 -9.86 3.73 -8.30
C ALA A 91 -9.04 5.00 -8.50
N MET A 92 -9.32 6.02 -7.70
CA MET A 92 -8.47 7.20 -7.62
C MET A 92 -7.85 7.28 -6.24
N LEU A 93 -6.53 7.13 -6.19
CA LEU A 93 -5.75 7.27 -4.96
C LEU A 93 -5.43 8.73 -4.73
N SER A 94 -5.70 9.22 -3.55
CA SER A 94 -5.36 10.58 -3.14
C SER A 94 -4.22 10.57 -2.15
N LEU A 95 -3.07 11.10 -2.55
CA LEU A 95 -1.95 11.37 -1.67
C LEU A 95 -2.13 12.77 -1.09
N ARG A 96 -2.33 12.86 0.22
CA ARG A 96 -2.68 14.11 0.89
C ARG A 96 -1.49 14.84 1.51
N ARG A 97 -0.37 14.15 1.70
CA ARG A 97 0.85 14.69 2.30
C ARG A 97 2.06 14.21 1.53
N ASP A 98 3.17 14.89 1.69
CA ASP A 98 4.44 14.44 1.13
C ASP A 98 4.75 13.01 1.58
N LEU A 99 5.16 12.17 0.63
CA LEU A 99 5.51 10.78 0.87
C LEU A 99 6.93 10.54 0.39
N ARG A 100 7.79 10.07 1.29
CA ARG A 100 9.13 9.64 0.92
C ARG A 100 9.14 8.14 0.67
N THR A 101 9.55 7.74 -0.53
CA THR A 101 9.65 6.33 -0.90
C THR A 101 10.86 5.67 -0.23
N LEU A 102 10.91 4.33 -0.25
CA LEU A 102 12.06 3.59 0.28
C LEU A 102 13.36 3.91 -0.46
N GLY A 103 13.27 4.26 -1.74
CA GLY A 103 14.42 4.71 -2.53
C GLY A 103 14.83 6.15 -2.32
N GLY A 104 14.11 6.89 -1.47
CA GLY A 104 14.42 8.28 -1.14
C GLY A 104 13.76 9.34 -2.00
N ALA A 105 12.95 8.95 -2.98
CA ALA A 105 12.19 9.90 -3.79
C ALA A 105 11.09 10.56 -2.95
N LEU A 106 10.85 11.84 -3.17
CA LEU A 106 9.78 12.59 -2.52
C LEU A 106 8.60 12.72 -3.49
N LEU A 107 7.43 12.24 -3.06
CA LEU A 107 6.19 12.41 -3.80
C LEU A 107 5.36 13.52 -3.14
N GLU A 108 4.96 14.51 -3.93
CA GLU A 108 4.08 15.58 -3.47
C GLU A 108 2.61 15.15 -3.50
N PRO A 109 1.73 15.82 -2.73
CA PRO A 109 0.30 15.54 -2.77
C PRO A 109 -0.26 15.58 -4.18
N GLN A 110 -1.00 14.53 -4.57
CA GLN A 110 -1.53 14.39 -5.92
C GLN A 110 -2.61 13.31 -5.97
N GLU A 111 -3.37 13.30 -7.06
CA GLU A 111 -4.31 12.25 -7.39
C GLU A 111 -3.65 11.27 -8.36
N ILE A 112 -3.73 9.97 -8.06
CA ILE A 112 -3.09 8.92 -8.86
C ILE A 112 -4.13 7.92 -9.32
N PRO A 113 -4.36 7.77 -10.63
CA PRO A 113 -5.28 6.77 -11.13
C PRO A 113 -4.76 5.36 -10.90
N VAL A 114 -5.66 4.47 -10.47
CA VAL A 114 -5.36 3.06 -10.22
C VAL A 114 -6.25 2.23 -11.11
N THR A 115 -5.67 1.39 -11.95
CA THR A 115 -6.39 0.42 -12.77
C THR A 115 -6.48 -0.91 -12.02
N LEU A 116 -7.68 -1.46 -11.93
CA LEU A 116 -7.94 -2.75 -11.28
C LEU A 116 -8.20 -3.79 -12.36
N GLU A 117 -7.39 -4.84 -12.37
CA GLU A 117 -7.45 -5.89 -13.40
C GLU A 117 -8.23 -7.13 -12.94
N THR A 118 -8.83 -7.08 -11.76
CA THR A 118 -9.59 -8.20 -11.22
C THR A 118 -11.07 -8.09 -11.57
N ALA A 119 -11.70 -9.24 -11.91
CA ALA A 119 -13.13 -9.32 -12.21
C ALA A 119 -14.00 -9.23 -10.94
N ARG A 120 -13.40 -9.16 -9.77
CA ARG A 120 -14.13 -9.07 -8.48
C ARG A 120 -14.03 -7.65 -7.95
N GLU A 121 -15.11 -7.20 -7.34
CA GLU A 121 -15.12 -5.94 -6.61
C GLU A 121 -14.15 -6.02 -5.44
N PRO A 122 -13.07 -5.21 -5.44
CA PRO A 122 -12.06 -5.28 -4.40
C PRO A 122 -12.52 -4.55 -3.14
N GLU A 123 -11.99 -4.98 -1.99
CA GLU A 123 -12.16 -4.26 -0.74
C GLU A 123 -11.37 -2.94 -0.82
N PRO A 124 -11.97 -1.77 -0.50
CA PRO A 124 -11.27 -0.49 -0.59
C PRO A 124 -9.97 -0.43 0.20
N GLU A 125 -9.94 -0.98 1.40
CA GLU A 125 -8.72 -0.98 2.22
C GLU A 125 -7.59 -1.83 1.62
N ALA A 126 -7.93 -2.95 0.98
CA ALA A 126 -6.94 -3.79 0.31
C ALA A 126 -6.33 -3.08 -0.91
N VAL A 127 -7.16 -2.40 -1.70
CA VAL A 127 -6.70 -1.57 -2.82
C VAL A 127 -5.81 -0.45 -2.33
N LEU A 128 -6.22 0.24 -1.29
CA LEU A 128 -5.48 1.35 -0.70
C LEU A 128 -4.10 0.91 -0.18
N ALA A 129 -4.05 -0.21 0.53
CA ALA A 129 -2.81 -0.77 1.03
C ALA A 129 -1.87 -1.20 -0.11
N ALA A 130 -2.41 -1.88 -1.12
CA ALA A 130 -1.61 -2.31 -2.28
C ALA A 130 -1.07 -1.11 -3.05
N ALA A 131 -1.89 -0.10 -3.31
CA ALA A 131 -1.46 1.11 -3.99
C ALA A 131 -0.40 1.87 -3.19
N GLY A 132 -0.60 2.03 -1.89
CA GLY A 132 0.38 2.66 -1.01
C GLY A 132 1.71 1.92 -0.98
N ALA A 133 1.67 0.59 -0.93
CA ALA A 133 2.87 -0.24 -1.00
C ALA A 133 3.62 -0.05 -2.33
N MET A 134 2.90 0.01 -3.45
CA MET A 134 3.51 0.25 -4.76
C MET A 134 4.27 1.57 -4.79
N LEU A 135 3.68 2.64 -4.27
CA LEU A 135 4.34 3.94 -4.19
C LEU A 135 5.60 3.92 -3.34
N LEU A 136 5.52 3.32 -2.16
CA LEU A 136 6.66 3.20 -1.25
C LEU A 136 7.78 2.36 -1.86
N LEU A 137 7.44 1.35 -2.64
CA LEU A 137 8.41 0.49 -3.33
C LEU A 137 9.00 1.11 -4.60
N GLY A 138 8.53 2.28 -5.00
CA GLY A 138 9.12 3.05 -6.09
C GLY A 138 8.39 2.98 -7.43
N ALA A 139 7.15 2.50 -7.46
CA ALA A 139 6.35 2.57 -8.68
C ALA A 139 6.14 4.03 -9.10
N ASP A 140 6.21 4.29 -10.41
CA ASP A 140 6.05 5.65 -10.95
C ASP A 140 4.58 6.06 -10.95
N PRO A 141 4.19 7.07 -10.15
CA PRO A 141 2.80 7.51 -10.10
C PRO A 141 2.33 8.24 -11.36
N SER A 142 3.24 8.78 -12.16
CA SER A 142 2.88 9.54 -13.37
C SER A 142 2.22 8.68 -14.44
N ALA A 143 2.51 7.39 -14.47
CA ALA A 143 1.92 6.43 -15.41
C ALA A 143 0.62 5.80 -14.88
N GLY A 144 0.20 6.13 -13.65
CA GLY A 144 -0.86 5.43 -12.95
C GLY A 144 -0.37 4.10 -12.38
N LEU A 145 -1.18 3.50 -11.49
CA LEU A 145 -0.87 2.22 -10.87
C LEU A 145 -1.76 1.12 -11.45
N ARG A 146 -1.24 -0.08 -11.52
CA ARG A 146 -1.99 -1.29 -11.92
C ARG A 146 -1.95 -2.31 -10.80
N LEU A 147 -3.11 -2.75 -10.39
CA LEU A 147 -3.26 -3.76 -9.35
C LEU A 147 -3.97 -5.01 -9.84
#